data_c56b65a13d3dadcca18a6bfd4f8a8e65
#
_entry.id   c56b65a13d3dadcca18a6bfd4f8a8e65
#
_cell.length_a   1.000
_cell.length_b   1.000
_cell.length_c   1.000
_cell.angle_alpha   90.00
_cell.angle_beta   90.00
_cell.angle_gamma   90.00
#
_symmetry.space_group_name_H-M   'P 1'
#
loop_
_entity.id
_entity.type
_entity.pdbx_description
1 polymer ?
#
loop_
_entity_poly.entity_id
_entity_poly.type
_entity_poly.pdbx_seq_one_letter_code
_entity_poly.pdbx_strand_id
1 'polypeptide(L)'
;MHMIIYLDTNVYCRPFDNQTQDRIREETDAFEVILEGIRKGRFITLTSDVLQYEITKILSPLKRTEVERYLALSKKRVEEKEEILKLGIVIRDRCGIKDRDALHLAAAIAGGATYFLTCDDGVTLATKGAGCTEKVAEEHGSGMKICNPIIFVKKEV
;
A
#
# COMPACT_ATOMS: atom_id res chain seq x y z
N MET A 1 -18.11 -9.17 -6.25
CA MET A 1 -17.50 -8.27 -5.25
C MET A 1 -16.00 -8.22 -5.50
N HIS A 2 -15.43 -7.02 -5.57
CA HIS A 2 -14.02 -6.84 -5.88
C HIS A 2 -13.20 -6.70 -4.60
N MET A 3 -12.02 -7.34 -4.60
CA MET A 3 -11.04 -7.15 -3.54
C MET A 3 -10.42 -5.75 -3.67
N ILE A 4 -10.40 -5.01 -2.59
CA ILE A 4 -9.84 -3.66 -2.53
C ILE A 4 -8.42 -3.74 -1.98
N ILE A 5 -7.46 -3.19 -2.71
CA ILE A 5 -6.04 -3.26 -2.35
C ILE A 5 -5.47 -1.84 -2.25
N TYR A 6 -4.70 -1.59 -1.21
CA TYR A 6 -3.89 -0.39 -1.10
C TYR A 6 -2.43 -0.76 -1.37
N LEU A 7 -1.83 -0.13 -2.37
CA LEU A 7 -0.43 -0.33 -2.70
C LEU A 7 0.38 0.85 -2.18
N ASP A 8 1.38 0.56 -1.34
CA ASP A 8 2.30 1.57 -0.83
C ASP A 8 3.13 2.17 -1.98
N THR A 9 3.64 3.36 -1.80
CA THR A 9 4.47 4.06 -2.78
C THR A 9 5.62 3.20 -3.27
N ASN A 10 6.28 2.47 -2.35
CA ASN A 10 7.42 1.62 -2.71
C ASN A 10 7.04 0.49 -3.67
N VAL A 11 5.79 0.04 -3.68
CA VAL A 11 5.32 -0.98 -4.62
C VAL A 11 5.23 -0.39 -6.03
N TYR A 12 4.64 0.79 -6.17
CA TYR A 12 4.55 1.50 -7.45
C TYR A 12 5.91 1.84 -8.02
N CYS A 13 6.89 2.08 -7.14
CA CYS A 13 8.24 2.50 -7.56
C CYS A 13 9.19 1.33 -7.82
N ARG A 14 8.83 0.11 -7.43
CA ARG A 14 9.71 -1.06 -7.53
C ARG A 14 10.27 -1.31 -8.94
N PRO A 15 9.49 -1.16 -10.03
CA PRO A 15 10.04 -1.35 -11.38
C PRO A 15 11.21 -0.44 -11.73
N PHE A 16 11.39 0.67 -11.01
CA PHE A 16 12.45 1.65 -11.26
C PHE A 16 13.66 1.45 -10.35
N ASP A 17 13.60 0.48 -9.43
CA ASP A 17 14.70 0.17 -8.53
C ASP A 17 15.66 -0.82 -9.19
N ASN A 18 16.77 -1.14 -8.52
CA ASN A 18 17.82 -1.98 -9.08
C ASN A 18 17.38 -3.43 -9.28
N GLN A 19 17.03 -3.79 -10.51
CA GLN A 19 16.52 -5.11 -10.87
C GLN A 19 17.58 -6.23 -10.81
N THR A 20 18.85 -5.90 -10.56
CA THR A 20 19.88 -6.93 -10.35
C THR A 20 19.75 -7.60 -8.97
N GLN A 21 19.02 -7.01 -8.06
CA GLN A 21 18.72 -7.60 -6.75
C GLN A 21 17.51 -8.53 -6.89
N ASP A 22 17.67 -9.77 -6.48
CA ASP A 22 16.64 -10.81 -6.64
C ASP A 22 15.30 -10.42 -6.02
N ARG A 23 15.34 -9.92 -4.79
CA ARG A 23 14.11 -9.53 -4.10
C ARG A 23 13.37 -8.40 -4.82
N ILE A 24 14.10 -7.39 -5.28
CA ILE A 24 13.50 -6.25 -6.01
C ILE A 24 12.86 -6.75 -7.30
N ARG A 25 13.54 -7.63 -8.04
CA ARG A 25 13.00 -8.21 -9.26
C ARG A 25 11.74 -9.03 -8.99
N GLU A 26 11.74 -9.83 -7.92
CA GLU A 26 10.57 -10.63 -7.54
C GLU A 26 9.39 -9.75 -7.13
N GLU A 27 9.66 -8.67 -6.40
CA GLU A 27 8.63 -7.71 -6.04
C GLU A 27 8.07 -6.97 -7.25
N THR A 28 8.94 -6.65 -8.22
CA THR A 28 8.51 -6.04 -9.48
C THR A 28 7.62 -7.00 -10.27
N ASP A 29 8.01 -8.27 -10.36
CA ASP A 29 7.22 -9.30 -11.05
C ASP A 29 5.85 -9.45 -10.40
N ALA A 30 5.81 -9.45 -9.07
CA ALA A 30 4.55 -9.52 -8.31
C ALA A 30 3.67 -8.29 -8.61
N PHE A 31 4.25 -7.11 -8.66
CA PHE A 31 3.53 -5.90 -9.01
C PHE A 31 2.93 -5.98 -10.42
N GLU A 32 3.67 -6.50 -11.38
CA GLU A 32 3.17 -6.68 -12.74
C GLU A 32 1.96 -7.62 -12.80
N VAL A 33 1.99 -8.70 -12.03
CA VAL A 33 0.85 -9.62 -11.90
C VAL A 33 -0.36 -8.90 -11.29
N ILE A 34 -0.11 -8.07 -10.28
CA ILE A 34 -1.18 -7.28 -9.64
C ILE A 34 -1.76 -6.27 -10.64
N LEU A 35 -0.92 -5.57 -11.41
CA LEU A 35 -1.37 -4.63 -12.43
C LEU A 35 -2.30 -5.31 -13.44
N GLU A 36 -1.94 -6.50 -13.87
CA GLU A 36 -2.78 -7.25 -14.80
C GLU A 36 -4.14 -7.56 -14.18
N GLY A 37 -4.16 -7.95 -12.91
CA GLY A 37 -5.40 -8.17 -12.17
C GLY A 37 -6.25 -6.90 -12.07
N ILE A 38 -5.62 -5.75 -11.87
CA ILE A 38 -6.31 -4.45 -11.82
C ILE A 38 -6.93 -4.14 -13.19
N ARG A 39 -6.17 -4.30 -14.27
CA ARG A 39 -6.65 -4.05 -15.64
C ARG A 39 -7.81 -4.95 -16.01
N LYS A 40 -7.80 -6.19 -15.54
CA LYS A 40 -8.87 -7.16 -15.78
C LYS A 40 -10.04 -7.03 -14.81
N GLY A 41 -9.98 -6.10 -13.87
CA GLY A 41 -11.05 -5.85 -12.92
C GLY A 41 -11.14 -6.86 -11.77
N ARG A 42 -10.12 -7.68 -11.57
CA ARG A 42 -10.09 -8.62 -10.43
C ARG A 42 -9.81 -7.92 -9.12
N PHE A 43 -9.05 -6.84 -9.15
CA PHE A 43 -8.71 -6.03 -7.98
C PHE A 43 -9.07 -4.58 -8.24
N ILE A 44 -9.47 -3.88 -7.18
CA ILE A 44 -9.66 -2.43 -7.19
C ILE A 44 -8.59 -1.83 -6.28
N THR A 45 -7.89 -0.80 -6.76
CA THR A 45 -6.92 -0.09 -5.92
C THR A 45 -7.48 1.21 -5.39
N LEU A 46 -6.94 1.60 -4.23
CA LEU A 46 -7.21 2.90 -3.62
C LEU A 46 -6.06 3.85 -3.90
N THR A 47 -6.37 5.12 -4.08
CA THR A 47 -5.39 6.19 -3.93
C THR A 47 -5.74 6.99 -2.69
N SER A 48 -4.80 7.78 -2.20
CA SER A 48 -4.99 8.64 -1.03
C SER A 48 -4.20 9.92 -1.19
N ASP A 49 -4.53 10.92 -0.38
CA ASP A 49 -3.81 12.20 -0.43
C ASP A 49 -2.32 12.02 -0.08
N VAL A 50 -2.00 11.18 0.91
CA VAL A 50 -0.60 10.93 1.28
C VAL A 50 0.16 10.24 0.14
N LEU A 51 -0.47 9.28 -0.54
CA LEU A 51 0.13 8.59 -1.67
C LEU A 51 0.38 9.55 -2.83
N GLN A 52 -0.61 10.37 -3.17
CA GLN A 52 -0.47 11.36 -4.23
C GLN A 52 0.62 12.39 -3.90
N TYR A 53 0.69 12.81 -2.64
CA TYR A 53 1.72 13.74 -2.19
C TYR A 53 3.12 13.15 -2.39
N GLU A 54 3.34 11.90 -1.98
CA GLU A 54 4.64 11.25 -2.14
C GLU A 54 5.04 11.10 -3.60
N ILE A 55 4.09 10.79 -4.47
CA ILE A 55 4.36 10.67 -5.90
C ILE A 55 4.78 12.00 -6.50
N THR A 56 4.22 13.13 -6.05
CA THR A 56 4.65 14.45 -6.52
C THR A 56 6.10 14.77 -6.17
N LYS A 57 6.67 14.07 -5.18
CA LYS A 57 8.05 14.27 -4.73
C LYS A 57 9.07 13.43 -5.49
N ILE A 58 8.65 12.57 -6.39
CA ILE A 58 9.55 11.79 -7.25
C ILE A 58 10.31 12.76 -8.16
N LEU A 59 11.64 12.74 -8.06
CA LEU A 59 12.49 13.70 -8.79
C LEU A 59 12.55 13.44 -10.29
N SER A 60 12.63 12.18 -10.70
CA SER A 60 12.69 11.81 -12.12
C SER A 60 11.33 12.05 -12.78
N PRO A 61 11.22 12.95 -13.80
CA PRO A 61 9.96 13.18 -14.48
C PRO A 61 9.43 11.93 -15.20
N LEU A 62 10.31 11.11 -15.77
CA LEU A 62 9.89 9.88 -16.44
C LEU A 62 9.30 8.88 -15.45
N LYS A 63 9.97 8.66 -14.34
CA LYS A 63 9.48 7.78 -13.28
C LYS A 63 8.15 8.28 -12.72
N ARG A 64 8.07 9.58 -12.40
CA ARG A 64 6.84 10.17 -11.86
C ARG A 64 5.67 9.99 -12.81
N THR A 65 5.86 10.27 -14.09
CA THR A 65 4.80 10.11 -15.10
C THR A 65 4.31 8.68 -15.17
N GLU A 66 5.22 7.71 -15.15
CA GLU A 66 4.84 6.30 -15.21
C GLU A 66 4.09 5.86 -13.95
N VAL A 67 4.57 6.27 -12.78
CA VAL A 67 3.89 5.97 -11.51
C VAL A 67 2.50 6.61 -11.48
N GLU A 68 2.36 7.84 -11.99
CA GLU A 68 1.06 8.50 -12.10
C GLU A 68 0.09 7.71 -12.99
N ARG A 69 0.59 7.08 -14.06
CA ARG A 69 -0.24 6.21 -14.92
C ARG A 69 -0.75 4.99 -14.16
N TYR A 70 0.10 4.36 -13.36
CA TYR A 70 -0.34 3.24 -12.52
C TYR A 70 -1.41 3.70 -11.53
N LEU A 71 -1.18 4.85 -10.91
CA LEU A 71 -2.11 5.40 -9.92
C LEU A 71 -3.45 5.76 -10.54
N ALA A 72 -3.46 6.17 -11.80
CA ALA A 72 -4.68 6.52 -12.52
C ALA A 72 -5.62 5.32 -12.72
N LEU A 73 -5.13 4.09 -12.53
CA LEU A 73 -5.97 2.89 -12.57
C LEU A 73 -6.82 2.73 -11.31
N SER A 74 -6.56 3.51 -10.27
CA SER A 74 -7.30 3.45 -9.01
C SER A 74 -8.75 3.84 -9.21
N LYS A 75 -9.66 3.10 -8.57
CA LYS A 75 -11.11 3.32 -8.67
C LYS A 75 -11.70 4.08 -7.49
N LYS A 76 -10.95 4.19 -6.40
CA LYS A 76 -11.41 4.88 -5.19
C LYS A 76 -10.29 5.79 -4.68
N ARG A 77 -10.71 6.92 -4.13
CA ARG A 77 -9.80 7.88 -3.51
C ARG A 77 -10.19 8.11 -2.05
N VAL A 78 -9.20 8.10 -1.17
CA VAL A 78 -9.38 8.42 0.24
C VAL A 78 -8.82 9.81 0.48
N GLU A 79 -9.71 10.75 0.79
CA GLU A 79 -9.31 12.10 1.15
C GLU A 79 -8.88 12.14 2.61
N GLU A 80 -7.86 12.94 2.90
CA GLU A 80 -7.38 13.12 4.27
C GLU A 80 -8.44 13.83 5.11
N LYS A 81 -8.75 13.24 6.25
CA LYS A 81 -9.72 13.77 7.21
C LYS A 81 -9.13 13.64 8.61
N GLU A 82 -9.73 14.39 9.55
CA GLU A 82 -9.26 14.37 10.95
C GLU A 82 -9.25 12.94 11.53
N GLU A 83 -10.27 12.14 11.23
CA GLU A 83 -10.34 10.75 11.72
C GLU A 83 -9.17 9.90 11.24
N ILE A 84 -8.73 10.13 9.98
CA ILE A 84 -7.59 9.39 9.42
C ILE A 84 -6.29 9.82 10.11
N LEU A 85 -6.13 11.12 10.36
CA LEU A 85 -4.97 11.64 11.08
C LEU A 85 -4.92 11.05 12.49
N LYS A 86 -6.04 11.02 13.19
CA LYS A 86 -6.12 10.43 14.53
C LYS A 86 -5.80 8.94 14.53
N LEU A 87 -6.31 8.21 13.57
CA LEU A 87 -6.03 6.78 13.42
C LEU A 87 -4.54 6.56 13.13
N GLY A 88 -3.94 7.40 12.29
CA GLY A 88 -2.51 7.35 12.01
C GLY A 88 -1.67 7.54 13.27
N ILE A 89 -2.07 8.47 14.15
CA ILE A 89 -1.40 8.69 15.44
C ILE A 89 -1.51 7.44 16.33
N VAL A 90 -2.65 6.80 16.38
CA VAL A 90 -2.85 5.57 17.16
C VAL A 90 -1.92 4.46 16.64
N ILE A 91 -1.85 4.27 15.34
CA ILE A 91 -0.98 3.25 14.72
C ILE A 91 0.48 3.56 15.02
N ARG A 92 0.89 4.82 14.85
CA ARG A 92 2.26 5.26 15.16
C ARG A 92 2.62 4.94 16.61
N ASP A 93 1.78 5.37 17.54
CA ASP A 93 2.10 5.31 18.96
C ASP A 93 1.99 3.88 19.52
N ARG A 94 0.98 3.13 19.10
CA ARG A 94 0.78 1.76 19.60
C ARG A 94 1.67 0.74 18.91
N CYS A 95 1.96 0.93 17.63
CA CYS A 95 2.62 -0.07 16.80
C CYS A 95 4.05 0.27 16.42
N GLY A 96 4.53 1.46 16.78
CA GLY A 96 5.89 1.88 16.48
C GLY A 96 6.14 2.08 14.98
N ILE A 97 5.12 2.44 14.24
CA ILE A 97 5.20 2.70 12.80
C ILE A 97 5.55 4.17 12.59
N LYS A 98 6.38 4.47 11.58
CA LYS A 98 6.76 5.85 11.24
C LYS A 98 5.51 6.64 10.80
N ASP A 99 5.53 7.96 11.05
CA ASP A 99 4.40 8.85 10.79
C ASP A 99 3.75 8.66 9.42
N ARG A 100 4.55 8.67 8.36
CA ARG A 100 4.01 8.60 7.01
C ARG A 100 3.46 7.22 6.69
N ASP A 101 4.15 6.17 7.12
CA ASP A 101 3.67 4.81 6.95
C ASP A 101 2.37 4.59 7.72
N ALA A 102 2.29 5.12 8.93
CA ALA A 102 1.07 5.05 9.74
C ALA A 102 -0.10 5.76 9.06
N LEU A 103 0.17 6.87 8.38
CA LEU A 103 -0.86 7.61 7.66
C LEU A 103 -1.36 6.83 6.43
N HIS A 104 -0.47 6.16 5.70
CA HIS A 104 -0.88 5.25 4.63
C HIS A 104 -1.77 4.13 5.15
N LEU A 105 -1.38 3.51 6.26
CA LEU A 105 -2.16 2.42 6.87
C LEU A 105 -3.54 2.90 7.31
N ALA A 106 -3.60 4.08 7.93
CA ALA A 106 -4.85 4.68 8.35
C ALA A 106 -5.77 4.98 7.16
N ALA A 107 -5.20 5.51 6.07
CA ALA A 107 -5.97 5.78 4.85
C ALA A 107 -6.52 4.49 4.24
N ALA A 108 -5.71 3.42 4.23
CA ALA A 108 -6.14 2.12 3.72
C ALA A 108 -7.29 1.54 4.54
N ILE A 109 -7.21 1.63 5.87
CA ILE A 109 -8.29 1.16 6.76
C ILE A 109 -9.56 1.95 6.48
N ALA A 110 -9.46 3.29 6.44
CA ALA A 110 -10.60 4.16 6.20
C ALA A 110 -11.24 3.92 4.84
N GLY A 111 -10.43 3.58 3.83
CA GLY A 111 -10.90 3.29 2.49
C GLY A 111 -11.48 1.89 2.30
N GLY A 112 -11.45 1.06 3.32
CA GLY A 112 -12.00 -0.29 3.25
C GLY A 112 -11.11 -1.30 2.54
N ALA A 113 -9.81 -1.11 2.56
CA ALA A 113 -8.87 -2.03 1.92
C ALA A 113 -8.93 -3.42 2.57
N THR A 114 -8.94 -4.45 1.72
CA THR A 114 -8.81 -5.84 2.15
C THR A 114 -7.35 -6.16 2.44
N TYR A 115 -6.45 -5.59 1.65
CA TYR A 115 -5.01 -5.76 1.78
C TYR A 115 -4.29 -4.42 1.68
N PHE A 116 -3.25 -4.28 2.49
CA PHE A 116 -2.23 -3.24 2.36
C PHE A 116 -0.93 -3.93 1.95
N LEU A 117 -0.40 -3.60 0.77
CA LEU A 117 0.80 -4.23 0.25
C LEU A 117 1.97 -3.24 0.30
N THR A 118 3.07 -3.69 0.88
CA THR A 118 4.28 -2.87 0.98
C THR A 118 5.53 -3.74 0.88
N CYS A 119 6.61 -3.15 0.35
CA CYS A 119 7.92 -3.79 0.30
C CYS A 119 8.77 -3.47 1.54
N ASP A 120 8.25 -2.65 2.45
CA ASP A 120 8.97 -2.23 3.65
C ASP A 120 8.86 -3.28 4.77
N ASP A 121 9.99 -3.92 5.09
CA ASP A 121 10.08 -4.92 6.14
C ASP A 121 9.74 -4.35 7.53
N GLY A 122 9.99 -3.07 7.75
CA GLY A 122 9.62 -2.41 8.99
C GLY A 122 8.12 -2.44 9.27
N VAL A 123 7.31 -2.58 8.20
CA VAL A 123 5.85 -2.66 8.31
C VAL A 123 5.37 -4.10 8.29
N THR A 124 5.96 -4.97 7.45
CA THR A 124 5.46 -6.34 7.23
C THR A 124 6.05 -7.36 8.21
N LEU A 125 7.35 -7.29 8.48
CA LEU A 125 8.07 -8.32 9.25
C LEU A 125 8.20 -7.98 10.74
N ALA A 126 8.10 -6.70 11.10
CA ALA A 126 8.14 -6.31 12.50
C ALA A 126 6.97 -6.98 13.22
N THR A 127 7.27 -7.79 14.22
CA THR A 127 6.25 -8.50 15.02
C THR A 127 5.16 -7.57 15.54
N LYS A 128 5.52 -6.33 15.81
CA LYS A 128 4.58 -5.31 16.25
C LYS A 128 3.95 -4.55 15.09
N GLY A 129 4.62 -4.47 13.93
CA GLY A 129 4.15 -3.69 12.79
C GLY A 129 2.85 -4.22 12.21
N ALA A 130 2.93 -5.32 11.48
CA ALA A 130 1.76 -5.88 10.79
C ALA A 130 0.72 -6.40 11.78
N GLY A 131 1.12 -7.22 12.75
CA GLY A 131 0.17 -7.79 13.72
C GLY A 131 -0.54 -6.75 14.56
N CYS A 132 0.19 -5.75 15.03
CA CYS A 132 -0.38 -4.65 15.81
C CYS A 132 -1.35 -3.82 14.96
N THR A 133 -0.95 -3.47 13.74
CA THR A 133 -1.80 -2.65 12.86
C THR A 133 -3.05 -3.41 12.44
N GLU A 134 -2.95 -4.72 12.18
CA GLU A 134 -4.13 -5.53 11.88
C GLU A 134 -5.11 -5.56 13.05
N LYS A 135 -4.61 -5.55 14.27
CA LYS A 135 -5.44 -5.46 15.47
C LYS A 135 -6.14 -4.11 15.57
N VAL A 136 -5.43 -3.02 15.31
CA VAL A 136 -6.03 -1.68 15.27
C VAL A 136 -7.12 -1.63 14.21
N ALA A 137 -6.88 -2.23 13.04
CA ALA A 137 -7.88 -2.31 11.98
C ALA A 137 -9.13 -3.05 12.45
N GLU A 138 -8.98 -4.17 13.14
CA GLU A 138 -10.10 -4.92 13.70
C GLU A 138 -10.94 -4.08 14.65
N GLU A 139 -10.29 -3.27 15.49
CA GLU A 139 -10.99 -2.35 16.40
C GLU A 139 -11.83 -1.31 15.66
N HIS A 140 -11.51 -1.06 14.39
CA HIS A 140 -12.23 -0.15 13.50
C HIS A 140 -13.11 -0.88 12.49
N GLY A 141 -13.41 -2.15 12.74
CA GLY A 141 -14.31 -2.93 11.90
C GLY A 141 -13.70 -3.42 10.58
N SER A 142 -12.38 -3.43 10.47
CA SER A 142 -11.68 -3.84 9.25
C SER A 142 -10.89 -5.13 9.46
N GLY A 143 -11.02 -6.06 8.52
CA GLY A 143 -10.19 -7.26 8.48
C GLY A 143 -8.95 -7.12 7.60
N MET A 144 -8.48 -5.89 7.38
CA MET A 144 -7.34 -5.63 6.50
C MET A 144 -6.10 -6.43 6.90
N LYS A 145 -5.46 -7.04 5.92
CA LYS A 145 -4.20 -7.77 6.08
C LYS A 145 -3.05 -6.98 5.47
N ILE A 146 -1.86 -7.14 6.02
CA ILE A 146 -0.66 -6.42 5.59
C ILE A 146 0.39 -7.44 5.17
N CYS A 147 0.88 -7.34 3.94
CA CYS A 147 1.95 -8.23 3.49
C CYS A 147 2.73 -7.65 2.31
N ASN A 148 3.82 -8.33 1.97
CA ASN A 148 4.62 -8.02 0.78
C ASN A 148 3.86 -8.45 -0.48
N PRO A 149 4.02 -7.75 -1.61
CA PRO A 149 3.37 -8.14 -2.87
C PRO A 149 3.63 -9.58 -3.29
N ILE A 150 4.81 -10.11 -3.03
CA ILE A 150 5.16 -11.50 -3.36
C ILE A 150 4.24 -12.47 -2.62
N ILE A 151 4.02 -12.21 -1.34
CA ILE A 151 3.15 -13.05 -0.50
C ILE A 151 1.71 -12.96 -0.97
N PHE A 152 1.25 -11.75 -1.30
CA PHE A 152 -0.11 -11.55 -1.80
C PHE A 152 -0.37 -12.36 -3.07
N VAL A 153 0.56 -12.30 -4.02
CA VAL A 153 0.42 -13.04 -5.29
C VAL A 153 0.35 -14.54 -5.04
N LYS A 154 1.16 -15.07 -4.12
CA LYS A 154 1.13 -16.50 -3.77
C LYS A 154 -0.20 -16.94 -3.18
N LYS A 155 -0.86 -16.05 -2.42
CA LYS A 155 -2.12 -16.39 -1.74
C LYS A 155 -3.34 -16.19 -2.62
N GLU A 156 -3.35 -15.13 -3.42
CA GLU A 156 -4.58 -14.64 -4.05
C GLU A 156 -4.60 -14.77 -5.58
N VAL A 157 -3.48 -15.14 -6.18
CA VAL A 157 -3.39 -15.23 -7.64
C VAL A 157 -3.04 -16.63 -8.16
#